data_852fbc0ccbdcbfd299e2b09736c7e8d3
#
_entry.id   852fbc0ccbdcbfd299e2b09736c7e8d3
#
_cell.length_a   1.000
_cell.length_b   1.000
_cell.length_c   1.000
_cell.angle_alpha   90.00
_cell.angle_beta   90.00
_cell.angle_gamma   90.00
#
_symmetry.space_group_name_H-M   'P 1'
#
loop_
_entity.id
_entity.type
_entity.pdbx_description
1 polymer ?
#
loop_
_entity_poly.entity_id
_entity_poly.type
_entity_poly.pdbx_seq_one_letter_code
_entity_poly.pdbx_strand_id
1 'polypeptide(L)'
;MSAAMKPLHAGAALRWTALAAAVAALSACNLAPKHQTPPLSVPAQVMPANAEPRAIGTTPVEWDEAAMAPALALTDWVQDERLRQLLAQALGQNRNLQQAVLNVERARALYGITRANQLPNIGLSSQATRTRTAADLSSSGQSTELNQFTVQLGITAFELDFWGRVRNLSEASLQQYLAQTEVQQNVRLTLVGDVVQAWLNLAADQQRLRLARETLAAREKAFSLTQRMHELGATSGLVLAQNQTTVDTARLDVAAYTSQIAKDRHALELLAGGPVSDALLPLPTDVLEHHVAAVLDAPAALPSSVLLRRPDVHAAEYQLRAMSANIGVARANFFPRINLTAAIGTGSRALSALFGSGNGTWSFGPALSLPIFDGGANQANLRVAEVDRDLAVNAYDRAVQTAFREVADALAERLTLQERLAAATALVAANQKALDLSNARFKAGTDNYLSVLDAQRSLYVAQQQLISLRLAEQINRVALYKALGGDAPQPG
;
A
#
# COMPACT_ATOMS: atom_id res chain seq x y z
N MET A 1 -57.52 14.64 62.22
CA MET A 1 -56.19 14.18 62.64
C MET A 1 -55.34 14.02 61.39
N SER A 2 -54.51 15.01 61.15
CA SER A 2 -53.68 15.10 59.95
C SER A 2 -52.25 14.54 60.27
N ALA A 3 -51.84 13.50 59.61
CA ALA A 3 -50.53 12.90 59.79
C ALA A 3 -49.56 13.50 58.73
N ALA A 4 -48.60 14.25 59.23
CA ALA A 4 -47.56 14.85 58.41
C ALA A 4 -46.57 13.77 57.90
N MET A 5 -46.51 13.59 56.58
CA MET A 5 -45.44 12.83 55.92
C MET A 5 -44.12 13.65 55.91
N LYS A 6 -43.08 13.13 56.55
CA LYS A 6 -41.75 13.68 56.59
C LYS A 6 -41.05 13.51 55.20
N PRO A 7 -40.34 14.51 54.65
CA PRO A 7 -39.58 14.38 53.41
C PRO A 7 -38.20 13.80 53.73
N LEU A 8 -38.01 12.51 53.48
CA LEU A 8 -36.74 11.79 53.78
C LEU A 8 -35.89 11.44 52.57
N HIS A 9 -36.15 11.97 51.37
CA HIS A 9 -35.45 11.50 50.15
C HIS A 9 -34.65 12.53 49.34
N ALA A 10 -34.61 13.82 49.73
CA ALA A 10 -33.86 14.81 48.96
C ALA A 10 -32.33 14.67 49.09
N GLY A 11 -31.83 14.25 50.24
CA GLY A 11 -30.39 14.09 50.49
C GLY A 11 -29.75 12.85 49.83
N ALA A 12 -30.54 11.80 49.63
CA ALA A 12 -30.06 10.59 48.93
C ALA A 12 -29.93 10.82 47.42
N ALA A 13 -30.93 11.46 46.79
CA ALA A 13 -30.89 11.79 45.38
C ALA A 13 -29.68 12.69 45.01
N LEU A 14 -29.40 13.69 45.85
CA LEU A 14 -28.23 14.61 45.62
C LEU A 14 -26.88 13.87 45.74
N ARG A 15 -26.77 12.89 46.62
CA ARG A 15 -25.56 12.04 46.75
C ARG A 15 -25.40 11.11 45.58
N TRP A 16 -26.46 10.54 45.05
CA TRP A 16 -26.40 9.69 43.86
C TRP A 16 -26.12 10.47 42.60
N THR A 17 -26.64 11.68 42.43
CA THR A 17 -26.30 12.57 41.29
C THR A 17 -24.87 13.09 41.38
N ALA A 18 -24.34 13.44 42.54
CA ALA A 18 -22.97 13.81 42.74
C ALA A 18 -22.00 12.65 42.47
N LEU A 19 -22.35 11.43 42.89
CA LEU A 19 -21.58 10.21 42.60
C LEU A 19 -21.59 9.88 41.10
N ALA A 20 -22.77 9.99 40.48
CA ALA A 20 -22.89 9.78 39.02
C ALA A 20 -22.10 10.84 38.21
N ALA A 21 -22.15 12.10 38.64
CA ALA A 21 -21.35 13.17 38.01
C ALA A 21 -19.83 12.98 38.22
N ALA A 22 -19.40 12.53 39.39
CA ALA A 22 -18.00 12.19 39.67
C ALA A 22 -17.54 10.98 38.85
N VAL A 23 -18.35 9.95 38.69
CA VAL A 23 -18.08 8.78 37.85
C VAL A 23 -18.04 9.17 36.36
N ALA A 24 -18.96 10.04 35.90
CA ALA A 24 -18.94 10.57 34.54
C ALA A 24 -17.71 11.46 34.25
N ALA A 25 -17.27 12.26 35.22
CA ALA A 25 -16.06 13.07 35.12
C ALA A 25 -14.79 12.22 35.09
N LEU A 26 -14.73 11.13 35.84
CA LEU A 26 -13.59 10.18 35.83
C LEU A 26 -13.55 9.37 34.56
N SER A 27 -14.68 9.06 33.91
CA SER A 27 -14.71 8.34 32.63
C SER A 27 -14.26 9.18 31.43
N ALA A 28 -14.02 10.51 31.61
CA ALA A 28 -13.50 11.41 30.59
C ALA A 28 -11.97 11.46 30.53
N CYS A 29 -11.24 10.85 31.47
CA CYS A 29 -9.79 10.85 31.50
C CYS A 29 -9.22 9.89 30.46
N ASN A 30 -8.78 10.43 29.32
CA ASN A 30 -7.95 9.68 28.36
C ASN A 30 -6.48 10.05 28.58
N LEU A 31 -5.63 9.07 28.93
CA LEU A 31 -4.21 9.25 29.20
C LEU A 31 -3.32 9.20 27.96
N ALA A 32 -3.89 8.93 26.78
CA ALA A 32 -3.16 9.02 25.53
C ALA A 32 -2.77 10.48 25.22
N PRO A 33 -1.59 10.75 24.66
CA PRO A 33 -1.25 12.07 24.18
C PRO A 33 -2.20 12.46 23.04
N LYS A 34 -2.56 13.75 22.96
CA LYS A 34 -3.31 14.25 21.81
C LYS A 34 -2.49 14.04 20.54
N HIS A 35 -3.08 13.39 19.56
CA HIS A 35 -2.43 13.23 18.27
C HIS A 35 -2.22 14.59 17.61
N GLN A 36 -1.01 14.83 17.12
CA GLN A 36 -0.65 15.93 16.25
C GLN A 36 0.12 15.33 15.09
N THR A 37 -0.41 15.51 13.88
CA THR A 37 0.31 15.10 12.67
C THR A 37 1.61 15.91 12.62
N PRO A 38 2.79 15.25 12.51
CA PRO A 38 4.05 15.97 12.39
C PRO A 38 4.03 16.90 11.18
N PRO A 39 4.68 18.08 11.24
CA PRO A 39 4.83 18.92 10.07
C PRO A 39 5.61 18.17 8.99
N LEU A 40 5.36 18.48 7.72
CA LEU A 40 6.11 17.88 6.62
C LEU A 40 7.60 18.18 6.76
N SER A 41 8.42 17.13 6.80
CA SER A 41 9.90 17.19 6.91
C SER A 41 10.59 17.46 5.57
N VAL A 42 9.86 18.02 4.59
CA VAL A 42 10.30 18.30 3.22
C VAL A 42 10.00 19.75 2.85
N PRO A 43 10.65 20.34 1.81
CA PRO A 43 10.35 21.68 1.32
C PRO A 43 8.86 21.85 0.99
N ALA A 44 8.33 23.08 1.11
CA ALA A 44 6.91 23.37 0.85
C ALA A 44 6.46 23.08 -0.60
N GLN A 45 7.41 23.03 -1.52
CA GLN A 45 7.18 22.71 -2.93
C GLN A 45 8.11 21.59 -3.39
N VAL A 46 7.55 20.67 -4.19
CA VAL A 46 8.32 19.65 -4.89
C VAL A 46 8.80 20.27 -6.20
N MET A 47 10.11 20.50 -6.32
CA MET A 47 10.75 21.02 -7.51
C MET A 47 11.83 20.04 -7.97
N PRO A 48 11.96 19.76 -9.28
CA PRO A 48 13.08 18.99 -9.77
C PRO A 48 14.38 19.81 -9.65
N ALA A 49 15.48 19.14 -9.29
CA ALA A 49 16.78 19.78 -9.09
C ALA A 49 17.34 20.47 -10.35
N ASN A 50 16.87 20.06 -11.53
CA ASN A 50 17.25 20.60 -12.86
C ASN A 50 16.29 21.69 -13.37
N ALA A 51 15.30 22.13 -12.58
CA ALA A 51 14.46 23.25 -12.94
C ALA A 51 15.25 24.57 -12.82
N GLU A 52 15.33 25.34 -13.91
CA GLU A 52 15.93 26.68 -13.82
C GLU A 52 15.05 27.57 -12.94
N PRO A 53 15.63 28.31 -11.98
CA PRO A 53 14.87 29.24 -11.12
C PRO A 53 14.09 30.32 -11.89
N ARG A 54 14.45 30.57 -13.15
CA ARG A 54 13.84 31.57 -14.04
C ARG A 54 12.49 31.16 -14.62
N ALA A 55 12.16 29.86 -14.63
CA ALA A 55 10.87 29.37 -15.13
C ALA A 55 9.74 29.54 -14.10
N ILE A 56 10.09 29.91 -12.86
CA ILE A 56 9.14 30.12 -11.77
C ILE A 56 8.92 31.63 -11.70
N GLY A 57 7.78 32.08 -12.22
CA GLY A 57 7.34 33.47 -11.99
C GLY A 57 7.44 33.78 -10.50
N THR A 58 7.98 34.95 -10.17
CA THR A 58 8.17 35.46 -8.79
C THR A 58 6.86 35.72 -8.04
N THR A 59 5.72 35.47 -8.66
CA THR A 59 4.41 35.43 -7.98
C THR A 59 4.22 34.04 -7.41
N PRO A 60 3.96 33.90 -6.07
CA PRO A 60 3.45 32.67 -5.53
C PRO A 60 2.19 32.33 -6.34
N VAL A 61 2.23 31.27 -7.11
CA VAL A 61 1.00 30.74 -7.69
C VAL A 61 0.17 30.30 -6.48
N GLU A 62 -0.87 31.05 -6.15
CA GLU A 62 -1.90 30.59 -5.23
C GLU A 62 -2.52 29.36 -5.90
N TRP A 63 -2.06 28.22 -5.46
CA TRP A 63 -2.65 26.94 -5.86
C TRP A 63 -3.99 26.86 -5.15
N ASP A 64 -5.06 27.03 -5.91
CA ASP A 64 -6.37 26.63 -5.46
C ASP A 64 -6.32 25.10 -5.22
N GLU A 65 -6.40 24.69 -3.96
CA GLU A 65 -6.48 23.27 -3.59
C GLU A 65 -7.64 22.56 -4.30
N ALA A 66 -8.70 23.30 -4.66
CA ALA A 66 -9.82 22.82 -5.46
C ALA A 66 -9.49 22.71 -6.96
N ALA A 67 -8.49 23.45 -7.46
CA ALA A 67 -8.03 23.38 -8.86
C ALA A 67 -6.94 22.32 -9.08
N MET A 68 -6.41 21.71 -8.03
CA MET A 68 -5.65 20.47 -8.18
C MET A 68 -6.61 19.42 -8.72
N ALA A 69 -6.41 19.06 -10.00
CA ALA A 69 -7.27 18.15 -10.74
C ALA A 69 -7.76 17.01 -9.85
N PRO A 70 -9.06 16.70 -9.86
CA PRO A 70 -9.56 15.51 -9.18
C PRO A 70 -8.68 14.36 -9.63
N ALA A 71 -8.35 13.46 -8.68
CA ALA A 71 -7.62 12.25 -9.00
C ALA A 71 -8.19 11.68 -10.30
N LEU A 72 -7.38 11.62 -11.38
CA LEU A 72 -7.86 11.15 -12.67
C LEU A 72 -8.41 9.74 -12.46
N ALA A 73 -9.69 9.57 -12.72
CA ALA A 73 -10.28 8.24 -12.65
C ALA A 73 -9.49 7.30 -13.56
N LEU A 74 -9.29 6.06 -13.13
CA LEU A 74 -8.55 5.06 -13.89
C LEU A 74 -9.05 4.95 -15.34
N THR A 75 -10.37 5.11 -15.55
CA THR A 75 -11.03 5.09 -16.86
C THR A 75 -10.63 6.25 -17.76
N ASP A 76 -10.31 7.41 -17.18
CA ASP A 76 -9.93 8.59 -17.93
C ASP A 76 -8.42 8.63 -18.19
N TRP A 77 -7.64 8.02 -17.29
CA TRP A 77 -6.19 7.94 -17.41
C TRP A 77 -5.76 6.88 -18.44
N VAL A 78 -6.37 5.69 -18.45
CA VAL A 78 -6.09 4.63 -19.41
C VAL A 78 -7.00 4.79 -20.62
N GLN A 79 -6.42 5.15 -21.77
CA GLN A 79 -7.17 5.42 -23.01
C GLN A 79 -7.40 4.17 -23.85
N ASP A 80 -6.53 3.16 -23.76
CA ASP A 80 -6.67 1.90 -24.50
C ASP A 80 -7.69 0.95 -23.83
N GLU A 81 -8.71 0.56 -24.56
CA GLU A 81 -9.78 -0.32 -24.08
C GLU A 81 -9.27 -1.71 -23.70
N ARG A 82 -8.31 -2.27 -24.43
CA ARG A 82 -7.71 -3.58 -24.15
C ARG A 82 -6.99 -3.55 -22.80
N LEU A 83 -6.23 -2.46 -22.55
CA LEU A 83 -5.53 -2.25 -21.31
C LEU A 83 -6.52 -2.05 -20.14
N ARG A 84 -7.64 -1.36 -20.35
CA ARG A 84 -8.70 -1.22 -19.33
C ARG A 84 -9.30 -2.57 -18.94
N GLN A 85 -9.61 -3.42 -19.93
CA GLN A 85 -10.13 -4.77 -19.67
C GLN A 85 -9.11 -5.66 -18.97
N LEU A 86 -7.84 -5.57 -19.33
CA LEU A 86 -6.76 -6.28 -18.64
C LEU A 86 -6.59 -5.82 -17.19
N LEU A 87 -6.69 -4.52 -16.94
CA LEU A 87 -6.68 -3.96 -15.58
C LEU A 87 -7.89 -4.45 -14.76
N ALA A 88 -9.07 -4.52 -15.36
CA ALA A 88 -10.25 -5.08 -14.69
C ALA A 88 -10.04 -6.56 -14.31
N GLN A 89 -9.43 -7.36 -15.20
CA GLN A 89 -9.03 -8.74 -14.88
C GLN A 89 -8.03 -8.77 -13.73
N ALA A 90 -6.96 -7.98 -13.79
CA ALA A 90 -5.93 -7.94 -12.76
C ALA A 90 -6.48 -7.53 -11.38
N LEU A 91 -7.30 -6.49 -11.32
CA LEU A 91 -7.95 -6.03 -10.09
C LEU A 91 -8.90 -7.08 -9.49
N GLY A 92 -9.51 -7.94 -10.32
CA GLY A 92 -10.37 -9.02 -9.85
C GLY A 92 -9.63 -10.30 -9.45
N GLN A 93 -8.47 -10.60 -10.06
CA GLN A 93 -7.84 -11.92 -9.96
C GLN A 93 -6.44 -11.92 -9.36
N ASN A 94 -5.76 -10.77 -9.22
CA ASN A 94 -4.40 -10.70 -8.69
C ASN A 94 -4.34 -11.19 -7.23
N ARG A 95 -3.45 -12.15 -6.96
CA ARG A 95 -3.33 -12.80 -5.65
C ARG A 95 -2.78 -11.88 -4.56
N ASN A 96 -1.88 -10.96 -4.90
CA ASN A 96 -1.34 -10.00 -3.93
C ASN A 96 -2.43 -9.01 -3.48
N LEU A 97 -3.29 -8.55 -4.40
CA LEU A 97 -4.41 -7.68 -4.05
C LEU A 97 -5.45 -8.44 -3.21
N GLN A 98 -5.78 -9.70 -3.56
CA GLN A 98 -6.66 -10.54 -2.75
C GLN A 98 -6.10 -10.76 -1.34
N GLN A 99 -4.80 -11.00 -1.20
CA GLN A 99 -4.15 -11.09 0.10
C GLN A 99 -4.26 -9.78 0.90
N ALA A 100 -4.10 -8.62 0.26
CA ALA A 100 -4.27 -7.33 0.92
C ALA A 100 -5.71 -7.14 1.42
N VAL A 101 -6.73 -7.52 0.63
CA VAL A 101 -8.15 -7.49 1.05
C VAL A 101 -8.38 -8.39 2.27
N LEU A 102 -7.86 -9.62 2.27
CA LEU A 102 -7.96 -10.54 3.41
C LEU A 102 -7.25 -10.02 4.66
N ASN A 103 -6.13 -9.31 4.50
CA ASN A 103 -5.46 -8.65 5.62
C ASN A 103 -6.30 -7.52 6.24
N VAL A 104 -7.05 -6.77 5.43
CA VAL A 104 -8.01 -5.78 5.91
C VAL A 104 -9.15 -6.44 6.70
N GLU A 105 -9.73 -7.54 6.19
CA GLU A 105 -10.76 -8.31 6.91
C GLU A 105 -10.24 -8.85 8.23
N ARG A 106 -9.01 -9.39 8.25
CA ARG A 106 -8.35 -9.86 9.48
C ARG A 106 -8.17 -8.72 10.48
N ALA A 107 -7.69 -7.55 10.04
CA ALA A 107 -7.49 -6.39 10.91
C ALA A 107 -8.82 -5.87 11.46
N ARG A 108 -9.89 -5.86 10.65
CA ARG A 108 -11.24 -5.52 11.07
C ARG A 108 -11.78 -6.48 12.13
N ALA A 109 -11.53 -7.78 11.96
CA ALA A 109 -11.95 -8.79 12.96
C ALA A 109 -11.18 -8.62 14.28
N LEU A 110 -9.86 -8.32 14.23
CA LEU A 110 -9.05 -8.02 15.42
C LEU A 110 -9.56 -6.78 16.15
N TYR A 111 -9.90 -5.72 15.40
CA TYR A 111 -10.56 -4.54 15.99
C TYR A 111 -11.89 -4.92 16.65
N GLY A 112 -12.71 -5.78 16.03
CA GLY A 112 -13.93 -6.29 16.62
C GLY A 112 -13.71 -6.99 17.97
N ILE A 113 -12.64 -7.80 18.07
CA ILE A 113 -12.25 -8.48 19.30
C ILE A 113 -11.84 -7.48 20.39
N THR A 114 -10.99 -6.50 20.06
CA THR A 114 -10.54 -5.50 21.05
C THR A 114 -11.68 -4.58 21.48
N ARG A 115 -12.57 -4.20 20.56
CA ARG A 115 -13.77 -3.41 20.86
C ARG A 115 -14.75 -4.16 21.77
N ALA A 116 -14.89 -5.48 21.57
CA ALA A 116 -15.76 -6.30 22.42
C ALA A 116 -15.34 -6.28 23.89
N ASN A 117 -14.05 -6.07 24.20
CA ASN A 117 -13.56 -5.94 25.58
C ASN A 117 -14.10 -4.69 26.31
N GLN A 118 -14.70 -3.73 25.60
CA GLN A 118 -15.40 -2.59 26.19
C GLN A 118 -16.78 -2.97 26.75
N LEU A 119 -17.26 -4.17 26.48
CA LEU A 119 -18.55 -4.70 26.95
C LEU A 119 -18.29 -5.91 27.84
N PRO A 120 -19.19 -6.14 28.83
CA PRO A 120 -19.06 -7.31 29.68
C PRO A 120 -19.33 -8.60 28.87
N ASN A 121 -18.48 -9.60 29.09
CA ASN A 121 -18.69 -10.93 28.56
C ASN A 121 -19.60 -11.72 29.52
N ILE A 122 -20.74 -12.19 29.02
CA ILE A 122 -21.71 -12.97 29.79
C ILE A 122 -21.55 -14.44 29.39
N GLY A 123 -21.15 -15.25 30.36
CA GLY A 123 -20.92 -16.68 30.17
C GLY A 123 -21.81 -17.53 31.07
N LEU A 124 -22.17 -18.72 30.58
CA LEU A 124 -22.75 -19.78 31.38
C LEU A 124 -21.66 -20.75 31.79
N SER A 125 -21.52 -20.97 33.09
CA SER A 125 -20.56 -21.96 33.61
C SER A 125 -21.29 -23.05 34.40
N SER A 126 -20.83 -24.28 34.28
CA SER A 126 -21.31 -25.41 35.09
C SER A 126 -20.07 -26.12 35.64
N GLN A 127 -20.10 -26.39 36.94
CA GLN A 127 -19.00 -27.05 37.63
C GLN A 127 -19.54 -28.14 38.59
N ALA A 128 -18.87 -29.27 38.59
CA ALA A 128 -19.05 -30.34 39.55
C ALA A 128 -17.73 -30.58 40.27
N THR A 129 -17.70 -30.44 41.56
CA THR A 129 -16.52 -30.65 42.40
C THR A 129 -16.83 -31.66 43.48
N ARG A 130 -15.94 -32.66 43.65
CA ARG A 130 -15.92 -33.59 44.79
C ARG A 130 -14.62 -33.44 45.52
N THR A 131 -14.67 -33.00 46.77
CA THR A 131 -13.50 -32.75 47.60
C THR A 131 -13.55 -33.64 48.82
N ARG A 132 -12.42 -34.32 49.11
CA ARG A 132 -12.22 -35.01 50.37
C ARG A 132 -11.17 -34.24 51.18
N THR A 133 -11.61 -33.78 52.37
CA THR A 133 -10.73 -33.14 53.35
C THR A 133 -10.21 -34.20 54.32
N ALA A 134 -8.88 -34.25 54.53
CA ALA A 134 -8.27 -35.17 55.48
C ALA A 134 -8.72 -34.88 56.93
N ALA A 135 -8.63 -35.89 57.83
CA ALA A 135 -9.12 -35.78 59.20
C ALA A 135 -8.41 -34.67 60.01
N ASP A 136 -7.11 -34.49 59.81
CA ASP A 136 -6.27 -33.48 60.46
C ASP A 136 -6.47 -32.06 59.93
N LEU A 137 -7.04 -31.90 58.75
CA LEU A 137 -7.43 -30.62 58.19
C LEU A 137 -8.89 -30.25 58.41
N SER A 138 -9.68 -31.18 58.97
CA SER A 138 -11.09 -30.98 59.26
C SER A 138 -11.29 -30.49 60.67
N SER A 139 -12.13 -29.48 60.88
CA SER A 139 -12.49 -28.97 62.23
C SER A 139 -13.18 -30.01 63.11
N SER A 140 -13.70 -31.08 62.51
CA SER A 140 -14.35 -32.21 63.25
C SER A 140 -13.38 -33.35 63.57
N GLY A 141 -12.12 -33.30 63.13
CA GLY A 141 -11.14 -34.38 63.30
C GLY A 141 -11.46 -35.67 62.51
N GLN A 142 -12.43 -35.61 61.59
CA GLN A 142 -12.81 -36.73 60.72
C GLN A 142 -12.71 -36.33 59.25
N SER A 143 -12.37 -37.27 58.35
CA SER A 143 -12.37 -37.01 56.93
C SER A 143 -13.76 -36.73 56.42
N THR A 144 -13.93 -35.66 55.64
CA THR A 144 -15.23 -35.21 55.11
C THR A 144 -15.20 -35.20 53.59
N GLU A 145 -16.20 -35.76 52.93
CA GLU A 145 -16.41 -35.67 51.50
C GLU A 145 -17.53 -34.66 51.21
N LEU A 146 -17.25 -33.69 50.35
CA LEU A 146 -18.18 -32.70 49.88
C LEU A 146 -18.37 -32.78 48.39
N ASN A 147 -19.60 -32.99 47.92
CA ASN A 147 -19.98 -32.81 46.55
C ASN A 147 -20.56 -31.42 46.38
N GLN A 148 -20.22 -30.72 45.30
CA GLN A 148 -20.81 -29.44 44.98
C GLN A 148 -21.07 -29.40 43.48
N PHE A 149 -22.29 -29.11 43.10
CA PHE A 149 -22.73 -28.89 41.72
C PHE A 149 -23.21 -27.44 41.62
N THR A 150 -22.72 -26.69 40.63
CA THR A 150 -23.12 -25.30 40.40
C THR A 150 -23.40 -25.07 38.93
N VAL A 151 -24.40 -24.25 38.61
CA VAL A 151 -24.66 -23.67 37.29
C VAL A 151 -24.87 -22.19 37.49
N GLN A 152 -24.10 -21.38 36.80
CA GLN A 152 -24.08 -19.93 36.96
C GLN A 152 -24.03 -19.21 35.63
N LEU A 153 -24.83 -18.17 35.46
CA LEU A 153 -24.73 -17.17 34.40
C LEU A 153 -24.08 -15.92 35.01
N GLY A 154 -23.03 -15.43 34.38
CA GLY A 154 -22.34 -14.30 35.00
C GLY A 154 -21.36 -13.59 34.09
N ILE A 155 -20.85 -12.49 34.62
CA ILE A 155 -19.79 -11.65 34.09
C ILE A 155 -18.51 -11.95 34.85
N THR A 156 -17.43 -12.29 34.15
CA THR A 156 -16.16 -12.58 34.81
C THR A 156 -15.16 -11.48 34.49
N ALA A 157 -14.66 -10.80 35.55
CA ALA A 157 -13.57 -9.84 35.50
C ALA A 157 -13.71 -8.73 34.43
N PHE A 158 -14.93 -8.18 34.28
CA PHE A 158 -15.13 -7.01 33.40
C PHE A 158 -14.41 -5.79 33.96
N GLU A 159 -13.44 -5.23 33.19
CA GLU A 159 -12.70 -4.03 33.58
C GLU A 159 -13.53 -2.76 33.37
N LEU A 160 -13.78 -2.03 34.47
CA LEU A 160 -14.36 -0.69 34.41
C LEU A 160 -13.26 0.32 33.99
N ASP A 161 -13.36 0.77 32.75
CA ASP A 161 -12.27 1.57 32.11
C ASP A 161 -12.34 3.06 32.47
N PHE A 162 -11.96 3.41 33.69
CA PHE A 162 -11.89 4.80 34.16
C PHE A 162 -10.70 5.58 33.57
N TRP A 163 -9.61 4.89 33.25
CA TRP A 163 -8.34 5.49 32.82
C TRP A 163 -8.13 5.39 31.29
N GLY A 164 -9.07 4.85 30.57
CA GLY A 164 -9.01 4.72 29.12
C GLY A 164 -8.09 3.60 28.61
N ARG A 165 -7.70 2.62 29.43
CA ARG A 165 -6.84 1.52 29.01
C ARG A 165 -7.48 0.68 27.92
N VAL A 166 -8.69 0.22 28.14
CA VAL A 166 -9.42 -0.63 27.18
C VAL A 166 -9.84 0.18 25.95
N ARG A 167 -10.24 1.44 26.13
CA ARG A 167 -10.52 2.37 25.03
C ARG A 167 -9.29 2.58 24.16
N ASN A 168 -8.12 2.84 24.74
CA ASN A 168 -6.90 3.06 23.98
C ASN A 168 -6.40 1.79 23.26
N LEU A 169 -6.60 0.59 23.82
CA LEU A 169 -6.35 -0.66 23.11
C LEU A 169 -7.27 -0.81 21.89
N SER A 170 -8.56 -0.50 22.05
CA SER A 170 -9.52 -0.51 20.95
C SER A 170 -9.18 0.54 19.90
N GLU A 171 -8.76 1.74 20.32
CA GLU A 171 -8.33 2.82 19.42
C GLU A 171 -7.07 2.42 18.65
N ALA A 172 -6.04 1.87 19.30
CA ALA A 172 -4.85 1.38 18.64
C ALA A 172 -5.19 0.32 17.56
N SER A 173 -6.09 -0.60 17.89
CA SER A 173 -6.56 -1.62 16.94
C SER A 173 -7.38 -1.05 15.78
N LEU A 174 -8.20 0.00 16.04
CA LEU A 174 -8.92 0.74 14.99
C LEU A 174 -7.93 1.40 14.02
N GLN A 175 -6.93 2.10 14.56
CA GLN A 175 -5.93 2.77 13.73
C GLN A 175 -5.09 1.78 12.92
N GLN A 176 -4.78 0.59 13.47
CA GLN A 176 -4.15 -0.50 12.72
C GLN A 176 -5.04 -1.04 11.59
N TYR A 177 -6.35 -1.15 11.81
CA TYR A 177 -7.30 -1.53 10.77
C TYR A 177 -7.32 -0.48 9.64
N LEU A 178 -7.39 0.83 9.98
CA LEU A 178 -7.35 1.91 9.00
C LEU A 178 -6.01 1.93 8.22
N ALA A 179 -4.89 1.72 8.91
CA ALA A 179 -3.59 1.58 8.26
C ALA A 179 -3.57 0.44 7.23
N GLN A 180 -4.17 -0.73 7.56
CA GLN A 180 -4.27 -1.84 6.62
C GLN A 180 -5.18 -1.54 5.42
N THR A 181 -6.20 -0.71 5.59
CA THR A 181 -7.03 -0.24 4.47
C THR A 181 -6.21 0.61 3.49
N GLU A 182 -5.38 1.50 4.01
CA GLU A 182 -4.48 2.31 3.17
C GLU A 182 -3.39 1.46 2.49
N VAL A 183 -2.84 0.46 3.20
CA VAL A 183 -1.91 -0.50 2.59
C VAL A 183 -2.57 -1.25 1.43
N GLN A 184 -3.82 -1.66 1.55
CA GLN A 184 -4.58 -2.29 0.47
C GLN A 184 -4.77 -1.34 -0.73
N GLN A 185 -5.06 -0.05 -0.48
CA GLN A 185 -5.15 0.96 -1.55
C GLN A 185 -3.79 1.16 -2.25
N ASN A 186 -2.69 1.18 -1.49
CA ASN A 186 -1.35 1.28 -2.06
C ASN A 186 -0.98 0.06 -2.92
N VAL A 187 -1.36 -1.16 -2.49
CA VAL A 187 -1.19 -2.39 -3.29
C VAL A 187 -2.00 -2.31 -4.59
N ARG A 188 -3.25 -1.81 -4.53
CA ARG A 188 -4.10 -1.60 -5.71
C ARG A 188 -3.46 -0.61 -6.68
N LEU A 189 -3.00 0.55 -6.20
CA LEU A 189 -2.33 1.58 -7.00
C LEU A 189 -1.05 1.05 -7.65
N THR A 190 -0.25 0.31 -6.89
CA THR A 190 0.97 -0.32 -7.38
C THR A 190 0.65 -1.35 -8.47
N LEU A 191 -0.33 -2.22 -8.26
CA LEU A 191 -0.76 -3.21 -9.25
C LEU A 191 -1.20 -2.55 -10.57
N VAL A 192 -1.98 -1.46 -10.49
CA VAL A 192 -2.39 -0.69 -11.69
C VAL A 192 -1.16 -0.20 -12.45
N GLY A 193 -0.21 0.43 -11.75
CA GLY A 193 1.03 0.91 -12.37
C GLY A 193 1.86 -0.21 -12.99
N ASP A 194 2.01 -1.32 -12.28
CA ASP A 194 2.83 -2.46 -12.73
C ASP A 194 2.21 -3.17 -13.95
N VAL A 195 0.88 -3.33 -14.00
CA VAL A 195 0.16 -3.88 -15.17
C VAL A 195 0.35 -2.98 -16.39
N VAL A 196 0.15 -1.66 -16.23
CA VAL A 196 0.32 -0.69 -17.31
C VAL A 196 1.75 -0.70 -17.81
N GLN A 197 2.74 -0.69 -16.91
CA GLN A 197 4.16 -0.73 -17.27
C GLN A 197 4.53 -2.02 -18.00
N ALA A 198 4.07 -3.18 -17.52
CA ALA A 198 4.32 -4.47 -18.18
C ALA A 198 3.70 -4.53 -19.58
N TRP A 199 2.49 -3.99 -19.75
CA TRP A 199 1.82 -3.90 -21.04
C TRP A 199 2.57 -2.98 -22.02
N LEU A 200 3.05 -1.82 -21.57
CA LEU A 200 3.84 -0.88 -22.36
C LEU A 200 5.22 -1.47 -22.75
N ASN A 201 5.86 -2.21 -21.84
CA ASN A 201 7.10 -2.93 -22.14
C ASN A 201 6.87 -3.96 -23.26
N LEU A 202 5.81 -4.76 -23.15
CA LEU A 202 5.45 -5.72 -24.19
C LEU A 202 5.19 -5.03 -25.54
N ALA A 203 4.49 -3.89 -25.54
CA ALA A 203 4.24 -3.10 -26.75
C ALA A 203 5.55 -2.60 -27.39
N ALA A 204 6.48 -2.11 -26.57
CA ALA A 204 7.80 -1.65 -27.05
C ALA A 204 8.63 -2.81 -27.62
N ASP A 205 8.65 -3.96 -26.95
CA ASP A 205 9.43 -5.12 -27.41
C ASP A 205 8.84 -5.77 -28.66
N GLN A 206 7.52 -5.71 -28.85
CA GLN A 206 6.90 -6.07 -30.13
C GLN A 206 7.32 -5.12 -31.28
N GLN A 207 7.42 -3.81 -31.03
CA GLN A 207 7.93 -2.86 -32.01
C GLN A 207 9.43 -3.13 -32.33
N ARG A 208 10.25 -3.42 -31.30
CA ARG A 208 11.65 -3.80 -31.48
C ARG A 208 11.80 -5.08 -32.30
N LEU A 209 10.99 -6.09 -32.02
CA LEU A 209 10.97 -7.33 -32.79
C LEU A 209 10.61 -7.08 -34.27
N ARG A 210 9.59 -6.26 -34.52
CA ARG A 210 9.20 -5.87 -35.88
C ARG A 210 10.36 -5.20 -36.59
N LEU A 211 10.97 -4.18 -35.96
CA LEU A 211 12.14 -3.48 -36.53
C LEU A 211 13.31 -4.43 -36.78
N ALA A 212 13.62 -5.36 -35.88
CA ALA A 212 14.67 -6.34 -36.03
C ALA A 212 14.39 -7.30 -37.21
N ARG A 213 13.13 -7.76 -37.38
CA ARG A 213 12.75 -8.61 -38.53
C ARG A 213 12.85 -7.88 -39.86
N GLU A 214 12.37 -6.63 -39.94
CA GLU A 214 12.48 -5.79 -41.14
C GLU A 214 13.97 -5.54 -41.49
N THR A 215 14.79 -5.26 -40.48
CA THR A 215 16.23 -5.07 -40.61
C THR A 215 16.93 -6.36 -41.06
N LEU A 216 16.60 -7.51 -40.50
CA LEU A 216 17.13 -8.81 -40.89
C LEU A 216 16.83 -9.10 -42.35
N ALA A 217 15.59 -8.95 -42.78
CA ALA A 217 15.20 -9.18 -44.18
C ALA A 217 15.94 -8.27 -45.16
N ALA A 218 16.14 -6.98 -44.80
CA ALA A 218 16.92 -6.05 -45.60
C ALA A 218 18.40 -6.44 -45.70
N ARG A 219 19.02 -6.84 -44.56
CA ARG A 219 20.41 -7.27 -44.48
C ARG A 219 20.66 -8.60 -45.22
N GLU A 220 19.75 -9.58 -45.12
CA GLU A 220 19.84 -10.83 -45.87
C GLU A 220 19.80 -10.60 -47.40
N LYS A 221 18.92 -9.71 -47.86
CA LYS A 221 18.86 -9.31 -49.27
C LYS A 221 20.15 -8.62 -49.71
N ALA A 222 20.72 -7.74 -48.91
CA ALA A 222 21.99 -7.08 -49.20
C ALA A 222 23.15 -8.08 -49.18
N PHE A 223 23.18 -9.01 -48.27
CA PHE A 223 24.19 -10.06 -48.19
C PHE A 223 24.17 -10.97 -49.43
N SER A 224 23.00 -11.42 -49.90
CA SER A 224 22.87 -12.24 -51.10
C SER A 224 23.42 -11.52 -52.36
N LEU A 225 23.22 -10.20 -52.44
CA LEU A 225 23.81 -9.39 -53.53
C LEU A 225 25.34 -9.34 -53.41
N THR A 226 25.87 -9.06 -52.20
CA THR A 226 27.31 -8.99 -51.95
C THR A 226 27.99 -10.33 -52.19
N GLN A 227 27.34 -11.45 -51.86
CA GLN A 227 27.85 -12.78 -52.14
C GLN A 227 28.02 -13.00 -53.65
N ARG A 228 27.00 -12.66 -54.45
CA ARG A 228 27.09 -12.76 -55.93
C ARG A 228 28.19 -11.84 -56.48
N MET A 229 28.35 -10.62 -55.98
CA MET A 229 29.43 -9.71 -56.37
C MET A 229 30.79 -10.30 -56.04
N HIS A 230 30.93 -10.99 -54.90
CA HIS A 230 32.17 -11.65 -54.52
C HIS A 230 32.51 -12.84 -55.46
N GLU A 231 31.50 -13.68 -55.76
CA GLU A 231 31.61 -14.81 -56.69
C GLU A 231 32.09 -14.35 -58.10
N LEU A 232 31.67 -13.12 -58.50
CA LEU A 232 32.06 -12.50 -59.78
C LEU A 232 33.38 -11.71 -59.67
N GLY A 233 34.08 -11.70 -58.52
CA GLY A 233 35.30 -10.95 -58.29
C GLY A 233 35.11 -9.42 -58.15
N ALA A 234 33.84 -8.95 -58.03
CA ALA A 234 33.54 -7.52 -57.98
C ALA A 234 33.61 -6.92 -56.56
N THR A 235 33.78 -7.75 -55.51
CA THR A 235 34.00 -7.28 -54.15
C THR A 235 34.93 -8.18 -53.36
N SER A 236 35.53 -7.65 -52.27
CA SER A 236 36.51 -8.38 -51.44
C SER A 236 35.82 -9.31 -50.45
N GLY A 237 36.54 -10.37 -50.00
CA GLY A 237 36.10 -11.25 -48.93
C GLY A 237 35.89 -10.50 -47.60
N LEU A 238 36.59 -9.38 -47.35
CA LEU A 238 36.41 -8.51 -46.20
C LEU A 238 34.97 -7.92 -46.16
N VAL A 239 34.51 -7.37 -47.30
CA VAL A 239 33.16 -6.79 -47.43
C VAL A 239 32.09 -7.86 -47.24
N LEU A 240 32.32 -9.07 -47.80
CA LEU A 240 31.43 -10.20 -47.60
C LEU A 240 31.31 -10.58 -46.09
N ALA A 241 32.46 -10.72 -45.41
CA ALA A 241 32.50 -11.03 -43.99
C ALA A 241 31.81 -9.94 -43.12
N GLN A 242 32.04 -8.66 -43.43
CA GLN A 242 31.38 -7.54 -42.76
C GLN A 242 29.85 -7.56 -42.96
N ASN A 243 29.38 -7.88 -44.16
CA ASN A 243 27.95 -8.07 -44.41
C ASN A 243 27.36 -9.23 -43.59
N GLN A 244 28.08 -10.36 -43.52
CA GLN A 244 27.67 -11.52 -42.73
C GLN A 244 27.50 -11.13 -41.24
N THR A 245 28.44 -10.36 -40.66
CA THR A 245 28.32 -9.91 -39.25
C THR A 245 27.07 -9.08 -39.02
N THR A 246 26.61 -8.26 -39.96
CA THR A 246 25.40 -7.47 -39.84
C THR A 246 24.13 -8.34 -39.86
N VAL A 247 24.09 -9.39 -40.71
CA VAL A 247 23.02 -10.36 -40.77
C VAL A 247 22.92 -11.14 -39.45
N ASP A 248 24.06 -11.66 -38.97
CA ASP A 248 24.09 -12.46 -37.75
C ASP A 248 23.73 -11.63 -36.52
N THR A 249 24.11 -10.36 -36.44
CA THR A 249 23.66 -9.42 -35.40
C THR A 249 22.13 -9.26 -35.43
N ALA A 250 21.54 -9.06 -36.62
CA ALA A 250 20.09 -8.94 -36.72
C ALA A 250 19.35 -10.24 -36.33
N ARG A 251 19.93 -11.41 -36.61
CA ARG A 251 19.40 -12.72 -36.16
C ARG A 251 19.43 -12.84 -34.63
N LEU A 252 20.52 -12.41 -34.00
CA LEU A 252 20.63 -12.38 -32.56
C LEU A 252 19.54 -11.48 -31.95
N ASP A 253 19.30 -10.28 -32.51
CA ASP A 253 18.27 -9.36 -32.02
C ASP A 253 16.88 -9.94 -32.17
N VAL A 254 16.54 -10.57 -33.29
CA VAL A 254 15.24 -11.26 -33.49
C VAL A 254 15.04 -12.36 -32.46
N ALA A 255 16.05 -13.18 -32.21
CA ALA A 255 15.98 -14.24 -31.20
C ALA A 255 15.81 -13.66 -29.78
N ALA A 256 16.55 -12.61 -29.44
CA ALA A 256 16.51 -11.93 -28.16
C ALA A 256 15.11 -11.34 -27.89
N TYR A 257 14.56 -10.54 -28.82
CA TYR A 257 13.23 -9.96 -28.66
C TYR A 257 12.12 -10.99 -28.67
N THR A 258 12.26 -12.08 -29.43
CA THR A 258 11.28 -13.19 -29.37
C THR A 258 11.23 -13.80 -27.97
N SER A 259 12.38 -14.03 -27.34
CA SER A 259 12.46 -14.51 -25.96
C SER A 259 11.95 -13.48 -24.96
N GLN A 260 12.27 -12.18 -25.16
CA GLN A 260 11.82 -11.12 -24.26
C GLN A 260 10.29 -10.97 -24.25
N ILE A 261 9.65 -10.95 -25.41
CA ILE A 261 8.19 -10.90 -25.54
C ILE A 261 7.50 -12.06 -24.80
N ALA A 262 8.08 -13.27 -24.85
CA ALA A 262 7.55 -14.40 -24.08
C ALA A 262 7.64 -14.16 -22.58
N LYS A 263 8.76 -13.59 -22.09
CA LYS A 263 8.93 -13.23 -20.66
C LYS A 263 7.98 -12.14 -20.23
N ASP A 264 7.80 -11.09 -21.04
CA ASP A 264 6.89 -9.98 -20.77
C ASP A 264 5.44 -10.48 -20.67
N ARG A 265 5.06 -11.41 -21.55
CA ARG A 265 3.74 -12.06 -21.49
C ARG A 265 3.54 -12.83 -20.20
N HIS A 266 4.52 -13.65 -19.79
CA HIS A 266 4.43 -14.39 -18.52
C HIS A 266 4.38 -13.42 -17.31
N ALA A 267 5.14 -12.32 -17.34
CA ALA A 267 5.07 -11.30 -16.29
C ALA A 267 3.68 -10.65 -16.22
N LEU A 268 3.09 -10.34 -17.39
CA LEU A 268 1.76 -9.77 -17.49
C LEU A 268 0.68 -10.75 -17.01
N GLU A 269 0.78 -12.04 -17.35
CA GLU A 269 -0.13 -13.10 -16.88
C GLU A 269 -0.05 -13.27 -15.34
N LEU A 270 1.14 -13.15 -14.76
CA LEU A 270 1.31 -13.15 -13.30
C LEU A 270 0.60 -11.96 -12.65
N LEU A 271 0.76 -10.76 -13.20
CA LEU A 271 0.09 -9.56 -12.71
C LEU A 271 -1.42 -9.61 -12.91
N ALA A 272 -1.88 -10.16 -14.03
CA ALA A 272 -3.30 -10.34 -14.33
C ALA A 272 -3.97 -11.43 -13.46
N GLY A 273 -3.16 -12.26 -12.76
CA GLY A 273 -3.66 -13.35 -11.92
C GLY A 273 -4.07 -14.61 -12.68
N GLY A 274 -3.77 -14.70 -13.98
CA GLY A 274 -4.08 -15.84 -14.83
C GLY A 274 -3.78 -15.58 -16.31
N PRO A 275 -4.14 -16.50 -17.21
CA PRO A 275 -3.90 -16.36 -18.63
C PRO A 275 -4.53 -15.09 -19.20
N VAL A 276 -3.79 -14.40 -20.08
CA VAL A 276 -4.26 -13.20 -20.78
C VAL A 276 -4.59 -13.54 -22.23
N SER A 277 -5.81 -13.18 -22.68
CA SER A 277 -6.23 -13.36 -24.06
C SER A 277 -5.36 -12.53 -25.01
N ASP A 278 -5.00 -13.09 -26.16
CA ASP A 278 -4.27 -12.39 -27.22
C ASP A 278 -4.99 -11.10 -27.68
N ALA A 279 -6.32 -11.07 -27.58
CA ALA A 279 -7.13 -9.88 -27.88
C ALA A 279 -6.88 -8.68 -26.97
N LEU A 280 -6.34 -8.90 -25.78
CA LEU A 280 -6.00 -7.86 -24.79
C LEU A 280 -4.55 -7.40 -24.88
N LEU A 281 -3.72 -8.08 -25.67
CA LEU A 281 -2.31 -7.73 -25.82
C LEU A 281 -2.14 -6.57 -26.81
N PRO A 282 -1.04 -5.77 -26.67
CA PRO A 282 -0.73 -4.73 -27.62
C PRO A 282 -0.40 -5.34 -28.99
N LEU A 283 -0.65 -4.62 -30.07
CA LEU A 283 -0.27 -5.02 -31.40
C LEU A 283 1.12 -4.45 -31.78
N PRO A 284 1.89 -5.15 -32.63
CA PRO A 284 3.20 -4.65 -33.08
C PRO A 284 3.14 -3.31 -33.82
N THR A 285 1.94 -2.93 -34.30
CA THR A 285 1.66 -1.69 -35.03
C THR A 285 1.16 -0.55 -34.15
N ASP A 286 0.88 -0.82 -32.87
CA ASP A 286 0.37 0.20 -31.96
C ASP A 286 1.42 1.30 -31.74
N VAL A 287 0.95 2.53 -31.61
CA VAL A 287 1.78 3.69 -31.32
C VAL A 287 1.81 3.88 -29.82
N LEU A 288 3.01 3.91 -29.24
CA LEU A 288 3.17 3.95 -27.76
C LEU A 288 2.58 5.23 -27.11
N GLU A 289 2.42 6.32 -27.87
CA GLU A 289 2.08 7.65 -27.31
C GLU A 289 0.62 7.82 -26.87
N HIS A 290 -0.28 6.88 -27.17
CA HIS A 290 -1.73 7.08 -26.97
C HIS A 290 -2.39 6.11 -25.99
N HIS A 291 -1.60 5.37 -25.19
CA HIS A 291 -2.19 4.37 -24.30
C HIS A 291 -2.57 4.91 -22.92
N VAL A 292 -1.83 5.88 -22.41
CA VAL A 292 -2.12 6.56 -21.14
C VAL A 292 -2.10 8.08 -21.31
N ALA A 293 -3.07 8.75 -20.67
CA ALA A 293 -3.15 10.20 -20.67
C ALA A 293 -2.02 10.83 -19.84
N ALA A 294 -1.66 12.06 -20.17
CA ALA A 294 -0.82 12.85 -19.28
C ALA A 294 -1.62 13.17 -18.01
N VAL A 295 -1.04 12.91 -16.84
CA VAL A 295 -1.70 13.15 -15.54
C VAL A 295 -1.86 14.65 -15.27
N LEU A 296 -0.96 15.46 -15.82
CA LEU A 296 -0.94 16.90 -15.69
C LEU A 296 -0.30 17.51 -16.94
N ASP A 297 -0.85 18.62 -17.44
CA ASP A 297 -0.05 19.67 -18.07
C ASP A 297 0.69 20.39 -16.93
N ALA A 298 1.59 19.67 -16.27
CA ALA A 298 2.04 20.02 -14.95
C ALA A 298 3.00 21.19 -14.95
N PRO A 299 2.81 22.12 -14.04
CA PRO A 299 3.80 23.13 -13.73
C PRO A 299 5.11 22.47 -13.24
N ALA A 300 6.20 23.21 -13.35
CA ALA A 300 7.51 22.75 -12.93
C ALA A 300 7.64 22.53 -11.41
N ALA A 301 6.64 22.92 -10.63
CA ALA A 301 6.61 22.77 -9.18
C ALA A 301 5.22 22.38 -8.69
N LEU A 302 5.14 21.50 -7.69
CA LEU A 302 3.90 21.07 -7.04
C LEU A 302 3.98 21.38 -5.54
N PRO A 303 2.88 21.79 -4.86
CA PRO A 303 2.87 21.96 -3.42
C PRO A 303 3.07 20.61 -2.73
N SER A 304 3.88 20.55 -1.68
CA SER A 304 4.15 19.29 -0.97
C SER A 304 2.94 18.72 -0.24
N SER A 305 1.85 19.49 -0.09
CA SER A 305 0.56 18.98 0.41
C SER A 305 -0.04 17.86 -0.44
N VAL A 306 0.33 17.75 -1.73
CA VAL A 306 -0.09 16.64 -2.60
C VAL A 306 0.34 15.27 -2.07
N LEU A 307 1.47 15.23 -1.34
CA LEU A 307 2.01 14.00 -0.76
C LEU A 307 1.09 13.41 0.31
N LEU A 308 0.30 14.26 0.97
CA LEU A 308 -0.67 13.83 1.99
C LEU A 308 -1.86 13.05 1.41
N ARG A 309 -2.03 13.01 0.09
CA ARG A 309 -3.07 12.20 -0.57
C ARG A 309 -2.66 10.74 -0.78
N ARG A 310 -1.40 10.44 -0.55
CA ARG A 310 -0.84 9.11 -0.83
C ARG A 310 -1.26 8.08 0.21
N PRO A 311 -1.72 6.90 -0.21
CA PRO A 311 -2.10 5.84 0.71
C PRO A 311 -0.96 5.36 1.62
N ASP A 312 0.28 5.34 1.14
CA ASP A 312 1.46 4.93 1.93
C ASP A 312 1.76 5.94 3.06
N VAL A 313 1.58 7.24 2.82
CA VAL A 313 1.72 8.30 3.83
C VAL A 313 0.60 8.21 4.86
N HIS A 314 -0.65 8.00 4.42
CA HIS A 314 -1.79 7.78 5.33
C HIS A 314 -1.62 6.53 6.19
N ALA A 315 -1.14 5.42 5.61
CA ALA A 315 -0.87 4.19 6.36
C ALA A 315 0.14 4.45 7.49
N ALA A 316 1.21 5.20 7.22
CA ALA A 316 2.21 5.57 8.22
C ALA A 316 1.63 6.49 9.31
N GLU A 317 0.74 7.43 8.94
CA GLU A 317 0.06 8.30 9.90
C GLU A 317 -0.88 7.50 10.83
N TYR A 318 -1.70 6.60 10.29
CA TYR A 318 -2.55 5.74 11.11
C TYR A 318 -1.73 4.85 12.05
N GLN A 319 -0.58 4.35 11.60
CA GLN A 319 0.33 3.60 12.47
C GLN A 319 0.89 4.46 13.60
N LEU A 320 1.25 5.71 13.35
CA LEU A 320 1.66 6.67 14.38
C LEU A 320 0.55 6.94 15.40
N ARG A 321 -0.71 7.06 14.94
CA ARG A 321 -1.88 7.20 15.82
C ARG A 321 -2.06 5.97 16.71
N ALA A 322 -1.89 4.77 16.16
CA ALA A 322 -1.94 3.53 16.93
C ALA A 322 -0.89 3.50 18.05
N MET A 323 0.37 3.88 17.76
CA MET A 323 1.45 3.94 18.77
C MET A 323 1.18 5.03 19.83
N SER A 324 0.58 6.14 19.44
CA SER A 324 0.17 7.20 20.38
C SER A 324 -0.92 6.70 21.34
N ALA A 325 -1.87 5.89 20.87
CA ALA A 325 -2.86 5.26 21.73
C ALA A 325 -2.25 4.27 22.73
N ASN A 326 -1.22 3.51 22.31
CA ASN A 326 -0.49 2.58 23.17
C ASN A 326 0.22 3.26 24.34
N ILE A 327 0.67 4.52 24.19
CA ILE A 327 1.18 5.31 25.33
C ILE A 327 0.08 5.49 26.39
N GLY A 328 -1.16 5.74 25.97
CA GLY A 328 -2.32 5.82 26.87
C GLY A 328 -2.55 4.52 27.64
N VAL A 329 -2.39 3.37 26.97
CA VAL A 329 -2.45 2.05 27.62
C VAL A 329 -1.35 1.90 28.67
N ALA A 330 -0.11 2.22 28.31
CA ALA A 330 1.02 2.10 29.22
C ALA A 330 0.90 3.03 30.43
N ARG A 331 0.43 4.26 30.26
CA ARG A 331 0.14 5.19 31.34
C ARG A 331 -0.98 4.71 32.27
N ALA A 332 -2.03 4.09 31.70
CA ALA A 332 -3.13 3.57 32.48
C ALA A 332 -2.72 2.43 33.42
N ASN A 333 -1.62 1.70 33.13
CA ASN A 333 -1.11 0.64 34.00
C ASN A 333 -0.52 1.14 35.35
N PHE A 334 -0.26 2.44 35.50
CA PHE A 334 0.13 3.05 36.79
C PHE A 334 -1.07 3.30 37.72
N PHE A 335 -2.28 3.15 37.23
CA PHE A 335 -3.52 3.41 37.96
C PHE A 335 -4.19 2.11 38.38
N PRO A 336 -5.10 2.16 39.40
CA PRO A 336 -5.82 0.99 39.86
C PRO A 336 -6.70 0.40 38.73
N ARG A 337 -6.65 -0.90 38.55
CA ARG A 337 -7.63 -1.64 37.72
C ARG A 337 -8.79 -2.05 38.56
N ILE A 338 -10.01 -1.76 38.10
CA ILE A 338 -11.25 -2.10 38.79
C ILE A 338 -11.98 -3.12 37.93
N ASN A 339 -12.01 -4.37 38.38
CA ASN A 339 -12.68 -5.46 37.72
C ASN A 339 -13.99 -5.78 38.43
N LEU A 340 -15.05 -6.01 37.68
CA LEU A 340 -16.34 -6.41 38.17
C LEU A 340 -16.62 -7.87 37.82
N THR A 341 -16.91 -8.67 38.84
CA THR A 341 -17.40 -10.03 38.68
C THR A 341 -18.83 -10.09 39.27
N ALA A 342 -19.76 -10.63 38.52
CA ALA A 342 -21.13 -10.81 38.96
C ALA A 342 -21.70 -12.12 38.41
N ALA A 343 -22.37 -12.90 39.22
CA ALA A 343 -23.01 -14.13 38.80
C ALA A 343 -24.34 -14.37 39.50
N ILE A 344 -25.25 -15.00 38.80
CA ILE A 344 -26.52 -15.53 39.34
C ILE A 344 -26.65 -16.99 38.86
N GLY A 345 -27.13 -17.86 39.77
CA GLY A 345 -27.21 -19.26 39.40
C GLY A 345 -27.87 -20.11 40.48
N THR A 346 -27.50 -21.37 40.49
CA THR A 346 -27.95 -22.34 41.45
C THR A 346 -26.79 -23.26 41.87
N GLY A 347 -26.84 -23.76 43.12
CA GLY A 347 -25.84 -24.65 43.67
C GLY A 347 -26.44 -25.66 44.65
N SER A 348 -25.97 -26.93 44.56
CA SER A 348 -26.46 -28.00 45.42
C SER A 348 -25.38 -29.05 45.70
N ARG A 349 -25.56 -29.82 46.81
CA ARG A 349 -24.69 -30.98 47.12
C ARG A 349 -25.07 -32.23 46.32
N ALA A 350 -26.31 -32.28 45.79
CA ALA A 350 -26.79 -33.38 44.95
C ALA A 350 -27.22 -32.85 43.59
N LEU A 351 -26.82 -33.56 42.52
CA LEU A 351 -27.16 -33.16 41.16
C LEU A 351 -28.69 -33.12 40.93
N SER A 352 -29.41 -34.06 41.52
CA SER A 352 -30.89 -34.13 41.44
C SER A 352 -31.61 -32.95 42.07
N ALA A 353 -30.95 -32.25 43.01
CA ALA A 353 -31.53 -31.11 43.75
C ALA A 353 -31.03 -29.76 43.17
N LEU A 354 -30.22 -29.76 42.11
CA LEU A 354 -29.54 -28.55 41.61
C LEU A 354 -30.52 -27.39 41.31
N PHE A 355 -31.66 -27.68 40.74
CA PHE A 355 -32.70 -26.69 40.41
C PHE A 355 -33.86 -26.66 41.42
N GLY A 356 -33.66 -27.24 42.64
CA GLY A 356 -34.64 -27.23 43.71
C GLY A 356 -34.84 -25.84 44.32
N SER A 357 -35.98 -25.65 44.98
CA SER A 357 -36.30 -24.39 45.69
C SER A 357 -35.28 -24.13 46.81
N GLY A 358 -34.81 -22.88 46.92
CA GLY A 358 -33.84 -22.46 47.93
C GLY A 358 -32.36 -22.63 47.53
N ASN A 359 -32.06 -23.17 46.35
CA ASN A 359 -30.68 -23.38 45.85
C ASN A 359 -30.16 -22.23 44.99
N GLY A 360 -30.94 -21.13 44.85
CA GLY A 360 -30.51 -19.93 44.14
C GLY A 360 -29.27 -19.27 44.76
N THR A 361 -28.28 -18.94 43.95
CA THR A 361 -27.07 -18.26 44.40
C THR A 361 -26.85 -17.01 43.59
N TRP A 362 -26.27 -16.01 44.20
CA TRP A 362 -25.78 -14.84 43.49
C TRP A 362 -24.48 -14.36 44.13
N SER A 363 -23.63 -13.73 43.30
CA SER A 363 -22.41 -13.07 43.74
C SER A 363 -22.23 -11.75 43.00
N PHE A 364 -21.73 -10.75 43.70
CA PHE A 364 -21.30 -9.47 43.12
C PHE A 364 -20.04 -9.03 43.86
N GLY A 365 -18.95 -8.90 43.10
CA GLY A 365 -17.64 -8.61 43.67
C GLY A 365 -16.84 -7.67 42.80
N PRO A 366 -16.78 -6.35 43.12
CA PRO A 366 -15.79 -5.48 42.58
C PRO A 366 -14.42 -5.80 43.20
N ALA A 367 -13.38 -5.87 42.36
CA ALA A 367 -12.00 -6.08 42.78
C ALA A 367 -11.12 -4.94 42.26
N LEU A 368 -10.35 -4.31 43.18
CA LEU A 368 -9.36 -3.28 42.83
C LEU A 368 -7.97 -3.87 42.97
N SER A 369 -7.18 -3.69 41.92
CA SER A 369 -5.77 -4.10 41.88
C SER A 369 -4.89 -2.91 41.50
N LEU A 370 -3.94 -2.57 42.36
CA LEU A 370 -2.94 -1.53 42.10
C LEU A 370 -1.54 -2.10 42.43
N PRO A 371 -0.63 -2.16 41.46
CA PRO A 371 0.75 -2.53 41.74
C PRO A 371 1.45 -1.39 42.50
N ILE A 372 1.87 -1.68 43.75
CA ILE A 372 2.62 -0.71 44.58
C ILE A 372 4.12 -0.78 44.25
N PHE A 373 4.61 -1.98 43.97
CA PHE A 373 5.97 -2.22 43.57
C PHE A 373 6.02 -3.32 42.50
N ASP A 374 6.59 -3.01 41.36
CA ASP A 374 6.69 -3.90 40.20
C ASP A 374 8.11 -4.04 39.65
N GLY A 375 9.13 -3.62 40.45
CA GLY A 375 10.53 -3.65 40.02
C GLY A 375 10.85 -2.74 38.84
N GLY A 376 10.00 -1.75 38.54
CA GLY A 376 10.19 -0.81 37.43
C GLY A 376 9.56 -1.25 36.09
N ALA A 377 8.80 -2.33 36.08
CA ALA A 377 8.21 -2.90 34.85
C ALA A 377 7.27 -1.89 34.14
N ASN A 378 6.39 -1.19 34.88
CA ASN A 378 5.50 -0.19 34.29
C ASN A 378 6.26 0.99 33.69
N GLN A 379 7.34 1.46 34.36
CA GLN A 379 8.21 2.53 33.82
C GLN A 379 8.91 2.10 32.54
N ALA A 380 9.41 0.86 32.49
CA ALA A 380 10.04 0.30 31.30
C ALA A 380 9.02 0.15 30.13
N ASN A 381 7.81 -0.36 30.43
CA ASN A 381 6.74 -0.49 29.43
C ASN A 381 6.29 0.88 28.88
N LEU A 382 6.21 1.92 29.73
CA LEU A 382 5.93 3.28 29.26
C LEU A 382 7.04 3.76 28.33
N ARG A 383 8.32 3.55 28.71
CA ARG A 383 9.44 3.95 27.88
C ARG A 383 9.46 3.21 26.54
N VAL A 384 9.11 1.92 26.49
CA VAL A 384 8.94 1.16 25.23
C VAL A 384 7.87 1.83 24.38
N ALA A 385 6.68 2.11 24.91
CA ALA A 385 5.60 2.74 24.16
C ALA A 385 5.97 4.14 23.62
N GLU A 386 6.74 4.92 24.37
CA GLU A 386 7.26 6.23 23.90
C GLU A 386 8.26 6.06 22.75
N VAL A 387 9.19 5.10 22.86
CA VAL A 387 10.17 4.81 21.79
C VAL A 387 9.48 4.27 20.56
N ASP A 388 8.47 3.40 20.71
CA ASP A 388 7.68 2.87 19.57
C ASP A 388 6.95 3.99 18.83
N ARG A 389 6.41 4.98 19.56
CA ARG A 389 5.86 6.19 18.92
C ARG A 389 6.92 6.97 18.17
N ASP A 390 8.10 7.17 18.74
CA ASP A 390 9.19 7.92 18.10
C ASP A 390 9.71 7.17 16.85
N LEU A 391 9.74 5.84 16.88
CA LEU A 391 10.00 5.00 15.70
C LEU A 391 8.92 5.20 14.62
N ALA A 392 7.64 5.30 15.01
CA ALA A 392 6.55 5.55 14.08
C ALA A 392 6.61 6.96 13.48
N VAL A 393 7.06 8.00 14.22
CA VAL A 393 7.33 9.34 13.68
C VAL A 393 8.41 9.26 12.59
N ASN A 394 9.53 8.58 12.87
CA ASN A 394 10.59 8.39 11.88
C ASN A 394 10.11 7.61 10.64
N ALA A 395 9.21 6.63 10.81
CA ALA A 395 8.62 5.89 9.70
C ALA A 395 7.72 6.79 8.83
N TYR A 396 6.92 7.67 9.46
CA TYR A 396 6.10 8.67 8.77
C TYR A 396 6.99 9.66 7.98
N ASP A 397 8.01 10.24 8.60
CA ASP A 397 8.93 11.15 7.93
C ASP A 397 9.61 10.51 6.74
N ARG A 398 10.04 9.25 6.88
CA ARG A 398 10.63 8.48 5.78
C ARG A 398 9.64 8.26 4.63
N ALA A 399 8.36 7.98 4.93
CA ALA A 399 7.33 7.83 3.90
C ALA A 399 7.14 9.15 3.13
N VAL A 400 7.05 10.29 3.83
CA VAL A 400 6.96 11.62 3.23
C VAL A 400 8.18 11.94 2.37
N GLN A 401 9.41 11.70 2.87
CA GLN A 401 10.64 11.94 2.10
C GLN A 401 10.74 11.05 0.85
N THR A 402 10.30 9.79 0.95
CA THR A 402 10.26 8.87 -0.19
C THR A 402 9.27 9.36 -1.24
N ALA A 403 8.08 9.75 -0.81
CA ALA A 403 7.04 10.31 -1.68
C ALA A 403 7.52 11.60 -2.37
N PHE A 404 8.19 12.49 -1.63
CA PHE A 404 8.78 13.72 -2.17
C PHE A 404 9.79 13.41 -3.28
N ARG A 405 10.73 12.49 -3.01
CA ARG A 405 11.73 12.07 -3.98
C ARG A 405 11.10 11.49 -5.25
N GLU A 406 10.11 10.60 -5.11
CA GLU A 406 9.44 9.97 -6.26
C GLU A 406 8.76 11.00 -7.18
N VAL A 407 8.10 12.00 -6.60
CA VAL A 407 7.50 13.10 -7.37
C VAL A 407 8.59 13.96 -8.02
N ALA A 408 9.64 14.33 -7.27
CA ALA A 408 10.74 15.14 -7.80
C ALA A 408 11.49 14.44 -8.95
N ASP A 409 11.77 13.14 -8.82
CA ASP A 409 12.41 12.33 -9.85
C ASP A 409 11.56 12.25 -11.12
N ALA A 410 10.24 12.02 -10.96
CA ALA A 410 9.32 11.95 -12.09
C ALA A 410 9.18 13.31 -12.82
N LEU A 411 9.16 14.42 -12.08
CA LEU A 411 9.16 15.77 -12.67
C LEU A 411 10.48 16.09 -13.38
N ALA A 412 11.63 15.70 -12.80
CA ALA A 412 12.95 15.90 -13.40
C ALA A 412 13.10 15.16 -14.74
N GLU A 413 12.65 13.91 -14.81
CA GLU A 413 12.65 13.14 -16.05
C GLU A 413 11.73 13.79 -17.09
N ARG A 414 10.52 14.21 -16.70
CA ARG A 414 9.56 14.85 -17.59
C ARG A 414 10.10 16.10 -18.27
N LEU A 415 10.82 16.95 -17.55
CA LEU A 415 11.36 18.22 -18.10
C LEU A 415 12.29 17.99 -19.30
N THR A 416 13.00 16.89 -19.36
CA THR A 416 13.96 16.58 -20.43
C THR A 416 13.39 15.69 -21.52
N LEU A 417 12.32 14.94 -21.24
CA LEU A 417 11.78 13.94 -22.17
C LEU A 417 11.30 14.52 -23.49
N GLN A 418 10.66 15.68 -23.50
CA GLN A 418 10.17 16.32 -24.74
C GLN A 418 11.32 16.71 -25.66
N GLU A 419 12.39 17.31 -25.12
CA GLU A 419 13.57 17.68 -25.88
C GLU A 419 14.29 16.43 -26.41
N ARG A 420 14.48 15.41 -25.58
CA ARG A 420 15.09 14.12 -25.94
C ARG A 420 14.29 13.41 -27.05
N LEU A 421 12.96 13.40 -27.00
CA LEU A 421 12.09 12.83 -28.03
C LEU A 421 12.20 13.60 -29.34
N ALA A 422 12.17 14.93 -29.30
CA ALA A 422 12.36 15.76 -30.49
C ALA A 422 13.74 15.54 -31.15
N ALA A 423 14.81 15.50 -30.35
CA ALA A 423 16.15 15.21 -30.81
C ALA A 423 16.29 13.80 -31.40
N ALA A 424 15.72 12.76 -30.75
CA ALA A 424 15.74 11.40 -31.24
C ALA A 424 14.95 11.23 -32.56
N THR A 425 13.82 11.92 -32.69
CA THR A 425 13.03 11.92 -33.93
C THR A 425 13.82 12.58 -35.08
N ALA A 426 14.46 13.73 -34.81
CA ALA A 426 15.35 14.37 -35.79
C ALA A 426 16.56 13.50 -36.17
N LEU A 427 17.12 12.79 -35.17
CA LEU A 427 18.24 11.87 -35.39
C LEU A 427 17.84 10.71 -36.32
N VAL A 428 16.67 10.11 -36.14
CA VAL A 428 16.14 9.06 -37.03
C VAL A 428 15.96 9.60 -38.44
N ALA A 429 15.39 10.79 -38.63
CA ALA A 429 15.20 11.41 -39.92
C ALA A 429 16.55 11.73 -40.63
N ALA A 430 17.53 12.23 -39.88
CA ALA A 430 18.86 12.51 -40.39
C ALA A 430 19.61 11.23 -40.82
N ASN A 431 19.56 10.16 -40.00
CA ASN A 431 20.17 8.87 -40.35
C ASN A 431 19.46 8.19 -41.53
N GLN A 432 18.14 8.33 -41.67
CA GLN A 432 17.41 7.84 -42.85
C GLN A 432 17.92 8.56 -44.11
N LYS A 433 18.04 9.89 -44.09
CA LYS A 433 18.56 10.66 -45.19
C LYS A 433 20.03 10.29 -45.53
N ALA A 434 20.86 10.07 -44.50
CA ALA A 434 22.23 9.62 -44.69
C ALA A 434 22.28 8.25 -45.37
N LEU A 435 21.41 7.31 -44.97
CA LEU A 435 21.31 5.99 -45.62
C LEU A 435 20.89 6.12 -47.10
N ASP A 436 19.89 6.95 -47.39
CA ASP A 436 19.39 7.14 -48.74
C ASP A 436 20.49 7.72 -49.64
N LEU A 437 21.25 8.72 -49.17
CA LEU A 437 22.36 9.31 -49.87
C LEU A 437 23.52 8.33 -50.03
N SER A 438 23.90 7.55 -49.03
CA SER A 438 24.95 6.53 -49.10
C SER A 438 24.58 5.44 -50.13
N ASN A 439 23.33 5.01 -50.16
CA ASN A 439 22.83 4.07 -51.16
C ASN A 439 22.91 4.66 -52.59
N ALA A 440 22.55 5.93 -52.80
CA ALA A 440 22.62 6.61 -54.08
C ALA A 440 24.08 6.72 -54.57
N ARG A 441 25.02 7.12 -53.70
CA ARG A 441 26.44 7.24 -54.00
C ARG A 441 27.07 5.88 -54.34
N PHE A 442 26.76 4.84 -53.57
CA PHE A 442 27.18 3.48 -53.85
C PHE A 442 26.71 2.99 -55.21
N LYS A 443 25.40 3.18 -55.51
CA LYS A 443 24.84 2.83 -56.85
C LYS A 443 25.50 3.60 -57.99
N ALA A 444 25.91 4.84 -57.77
CA ALA A 444 26.64 5.65 -58.74
C ALA A 444 28.14 5.29 -58.85
N GLY A 445 28.63 4.36 -58.03
CA GLY A 445 30.05 3.94 -58.02
C GLY A 445 31.01 4.98 -57.42
N THR A 446 30.49 6.03 -56.75
CA THR A 446 31.29 7.12 -56.17
C THR A 446 31.71 6.86 -54.72
N ASP A 447 31.17 5.82 -54.08
CA ASP A 447 31.47 5.47 -52.68
C ASP A 447 31.54 3.95 -52.50
N ASN A 448 32.19 3.51 -51.42
CA ASN A 448 32.26 2.10 -51.07
C ASN A 448 31.03 1.65 -50.30
N TYR A 449 30.80 0.33 -50.26
CA TYR A 449 29.65 -0.25 -49.56
C TYR A 449 29.70 -0.10 -48.02
N LEU A 450 30.92 0.13 -47.47
CA LEU A 450 31.08 0.32 -46.02
C LEU A 450 30.30 1.53 -45.50
N SER A 451 30.22 2.62 -46.28
CA SER A 451 29.41 3.80 -45.93
C SER A 451 27.93 3.48 -45.81
N VAL A 452 27.42 2.56 -46.65
CA VAL A 452 26.04 2.08 -46.57
C VAL A 452 25.82 1.26 -45.31
N LEU A 453 26.75 0.35 -44.97
CA LEU A 453 26.68 -0.48 -43.76
C LEU A 453 26.68 0.37 -42.48
N ASP A 454 27.55 1.42 -42.44
CA ASP A 454 27.60 2.32 -41.30
C ASP A 454 26.32 3.16 -41.16
N ALA A 455 25.76 3.65 -42.26
CA ALA A 455 24.49 4.38 -42.25
C ALA A 455 23.34 3.49 -41.83
N GLN A 456 23.29 2.21 -42.29
CA GLN A 456 22.27 1.25 -41.82
C GLN A 456 22.38 0.96 -40.34
N ARG A 457 23.57 0.77 -39.79
CA ARG A 457 23.82 0.56 -38.37
C ARG A 457 23.37 1.75 -37.55
N SER A 458 23.73 2.96 -37.97
CA SER A 458 23.38 4.21 -37.30
C SER A 458 21.87 4.43 -37.27
N LEU A 459 21.16 4.18 -38.38
CA LEU A 459 19.73 4.26 -38.47
C LEU A 459 19.03 3.27 -37.50
N TYR A 460 19.46 2.01 -37.51
CA TYR A 460 18.90 0.97 -36.65
C TYR A 460 19.03 1.33 -35.16
N VAL A 461 20.22 1.80 -34.74
CA VAL A 461 20.46 2.25 -33.36
C VAL A 461 19.57 3.44 -33.00
N ALA A 462 19.44 4.43 -33.89
CA ALA A 462 18.60 5.59 -33.67
C ALA A 462 17.10 5.22 -33.53
N GLN A 463 16.62 4.27 -34.35
CA GLN A 463 15.24 3.76 -34.28
C GLN A 463 14.97 3.00 -32.95
N GLN A 464 15.91 2.17 -32.51
CA GLN A 464 15.86 1.50 -31.21
C GLN A 464 15.81 2.49 -30.04
N GLN A 465 16.64 3.54 -30.13
CA GLN A 465 16.66 4.60 -29.11
C GLN A 465 15.35 5.38 -29.06
N LEU A 466 14.75 5.67 -30.22
CA LEU A 466 13.45 6.35 -30.27
C LEU A 466 12.32 5.51 -29.61
N ILE A 467 12.29 4.19 -29.87
CA ILE A 467 11.32 3.29 -29.21
C ILE A 467 11.54 3.34 -27.68
N SER A 468 12.80 3.31 -27.23
CA SER A 468 13.12 3.36 -25.80
C SER A 468 12.70 4.67 -25.13
N LEU A 469 12.86 5.82 -25.81
CA LEU A 469 12.44 7.13 -25.29
C LEU A 469 10.91 7.29 -25.26
N ARG A 470 10.20 6.76 -26.27
CA ARG A 470 8.73 6.74 -26.26
C ARG A 470 8.20 5.90 -25.12
N LEU A 471 8.82 4.74 -24.86
CA LEU A 471 8.48 3.93 -23.69
C LEU A 471 8.77 4.67 -22.40
N ALA A 472 9.94 5.33 -22.27
CA ALA A 472 10.30 6.11 -21.09
C ALA A 472 9.29 7.23 -20.80
N GLU A 473 8.77 7.91 -21.84
CA GLU A 473 7.70 8.90 -21.67
C GLU A 473 6.44 8.31 -21.08
N GLN A 474 5.97 7.17 -21.58
CA GLN A 474 4.78 6.51 -21.05
C GLN A 474 4.99 6.01 -19.63
N ILE A 475 6.16 5.43 -19.33
CA ILE A 475 6.53 5.00 -17.96
C ILE A 475 6.58 6.20 -17.00
N ASN A 476 7.06 7.37 -17.44
CA ASN A 476 7.06 8.58 -16.63
C ASN A 476 5.62 9.04 -16.28
N ARG A 477 4.67 8.91 -17.22
CA ARG A 477 3.24 9.19 -16.94
C ARG A 477 2.70 8.23 -15.86
N VAL A 478 3.08 6.95 -15.91
CA VAL A 478 2.71 5.95 -14.87
C VAL A 478 3.34 6.30 -13.53
N ALA A 479 4.62 6.69 -13.52
CA ALA A 479 5.32 7.10 -12.31
C ALA A 479 4.67 8.32 -11.66
N LEU A 480 4.30 9.35 -12.43
CA LEU A 480 3.57 10.52 -11.94
C LEU A 480 2.19 10.15 -11.38
N TYR A 481 1.43 9.30 -12.07
CA TYR A 481 0.14 8.82 -11.58
C TYR A 481 0.27 8.14 -10.20
N LYS A 482 1.22 7.21 -10.05
CA LYS A 482 1.50 6.54 -8.77
C LYS A 482 1.97 7.53 -7.71
N ALA A 483 2.90 8.40 -8.04
CA ALA A 483 3.51 9.35 -7.11
C ALA A 483 2.53 10.40 -6.56
N LEU A 484 1.46 10.71 -7.31
CA LEU A 484 0.39 11.62 -6.90
C LEU A 484 -0.78 10.91 -6.18
N GLY A 485 -0.69 9.60 -5.95
CA GLY A 485 -1.70 8.83 -5.22
C GLY A 485 -2.78 8.20 -6.10
N GLY A 486 -2.73 8.37 -7.43
CA GLY A 486 -3.68 7.76 -8.36
C GLY A 486 -5.11 8.24 -8.20
N ASP A 487 -6.07 7.31 -8.28
CA ASP A 487 -7.51 7.51 -8.08
C ASP A 487 -7.96 7.17 -6.64
N ALA A 488 -7.05 7.20 -5.66
CA ALA A 488 -7.39 6.87 -4.29
C ALA A 488 -8.49 7.81 -3.76
N PRO A 489 -9.60 7.26 -3.23
CA PRO A 489 -10.64 8.08 -2.62
C PRO A 489 -10.05 8.86 -1.44
N GLN A 490 -10.37 10.15 -1.34
CA GLN A 490 -9.95 10.93 -0.18
C GLN A 490 -10.64 10.38 1.07
N PRO A 491 -9.91 10.15 2.17
CA PRO A 491 -10.54 9.83 3.44
C PRO A 491 -11.42 11.02 3.85
N GLY A 492 -12.72 10.76 4.04
CA GLY A 492 -13.70 11.74 4.50
C GLY A 492 -13.49 12.09 5.97
#